data_aaba0772febfcf4fb12d81a6d872a184
#
_entry.id   aaba0772febfcf4fb12d81a6d872a184
#
_cell.length_a   1.000
_cell.length_b   1.000
_cell.length_c   1.000
_cell.angle_alpha   90.00
_cell.angle_beta   90.00
_cell.angle_gamma   90.00
#
_symmetry.space_group_name_H-M   'P 1'
#
loop_
_entity.id
_entity.type
_entity.pdbx_description
1 polymer ?
#
loop_
_entity_poly.entity_id
_entity_poly.type
_entity_poly.pdbx_seq_one_letter_code
_entity_poly.pdbx_strand_id
1 'polypeptide(L)'
;MIELIPAIDIIDGKCVRLTQGDYATKKVYNEDPLEVAKMFEGNGIRRLHVVDLDGAREGRIINYRILERIATRTSLIIDFGGGLKQEDDLEIAFESGAQMVTGGSIAVKNPEMFTSWISKFGSEKIILGADAKEKKIAISGWEETTSQE
;
A
#
# COMPACT_ATOMS: atom_id res chain seq x y z
N MET A 1 4.77 -6.25 -23.38
CA MET A 1 5.54 -5.16 -22.75
C MET A 1 5.42 -5.24 -21.24
N ILE A 2 6.51 -5.08 -20.52
CA ILE A 2 6.52 -5.10 -19.06
C ILE A 2 6.28 -3.69 -18.55
N GLU A 3 5.29 -3.52 -17.70
CA GLU A 3 5.05 -2.25 -17.02
C GLU A 3 5.75 -2.26 -15.66
N LEU A 4 6.53 -1.22 -15.39
CA LEU A 4 7.18 -1.07 -14.10
C LEU A 4 6.25 -0.33 -13.14
N ILE A 5 6.05 -0.92 -11.96
CA ILE A 5 5.23 -0.31 -10.91
C ILE A 5 6.12 -0.16 -9.68
N PRO A 6 6.75 1.02 -9.52
CA PRO A 6 7.58 1.24 -8.35
C PRO A 6 6.74 1.37 -7.10
N ALA A 7 7.37 1.11 -5.96
CA ALA A 7 6.75 1.25 -4.65
C ALA A 7 7.45 2.35 -3.85
N ILE A 8 6.67 3.12 -3.11
CA ILE A 8 7.17 4.08 -2.14
C ILE A 8 6.66 3.65 -0.77
N ASP A 9 7.57 3.42 0.16
CA ASP A 9 7.24 3.13 1.54
C ASP A 9 7.29 4.43 2.34
N ILE A 10 6.25 4.67 3.15
CA ILE A 10 6.12 5.93 3.89
C ILE A 10 6.06 5.67 5.38
N ILE A 11 6.93 6.36 6.12
CA ILE A 11 6.87 6.46 7.58
C ILE A 11 6.99 7.95 7.93
N ASP A 12 6.07 8.41 8.78
CA ASP A 12 6.06 9.79 9.26
C ASP A 12 6.07 10.80 8.12
N GLY A 13 5.33 10.47 7.05
CA GLY A 13 5.21 11.33 5.88
C GLY A 13 6.43 11.38 4.97
N LYS A 14 7.42 10.51 5.19
CA LYS A 14 8.69 10.52 4.44
C LYS A 14 8.91 9.19 3.73
N CYS A 15 9.64 9.25 2.62
CA CYS A 15 10.03 8.03 1.90
C CYS A 15 11.16 7.33 2.64
N VAL A 16 10.97 6.05 2.92
CA VAL A 16 11.92 5.26 3.69
C VAL A 16 12.23 3.94 3.02
N ARG A 17 13.31 3.31 3.48
CA ARG A 17 13.63 1.92 3.16
C ARG A 17 13.83 1.16 4.46
N LEU A 18 13.31 -0.07 4.48
CA LEU A 18 13.53 -0.98 5.58
C LEU A 18 14.35 -2.16 5.08
N THR A 19 15.19 -2.72 5.95
CA THR A 19 15.91 -3.96 5.64
C THR A 19 15.05 -5.12 6.11
N GLN A 20 14.59 -5.93 5.16
CA GLN A 20 13.74 -7.09 5.43
C GLN A 20 12.50 -6.77 6.27
N GLY A 21 11.91 -5.59 6.06
CA GLY A 21 10.70 -5.18 6.76
C GLY A 21 10.92 -4.74 8.21
N ASP A 22 12.15 -4.65 8.67
CA ASP A 22 12.45 -4.28 10.05
C ASP A 22 12.43 -2.76 10.22
N TYR A 23 11.45 -2.25 10.97
CA TYR A 23 11.29 -0.81 11.23
C TYR A 23 12.49 -0.19 11.93
N ALA A 24 13.23 -0.98 12.72
CA ALA A 24 14.45 -0.49 13.39
C ALA A 24 15.56 -0.15 12.41
N THR A 25 15.50 -0.67 11.19
CA THR A 25 16.49 -0.40 10.14
C THR A 25 16.10 0.77 9.23
N LYS A 26 15.05 1.49 9.57
CA LYS A 26 14.51 2.58 8.75
C LYS A 26 15.59 3.57 8.31
N LYS A 27 15.61 3.85 7.01
CA LYS A 27 16.43 4.92 6.44
C LYS A 27 15.53 5.83 5.61
N VAL A 28 15.54 7.11 5.92
CA VAL A 28 14.84 8.11 5.12
C VAL A 28 15.73 8.45 3.93
N TYR A 29 15.25 8.24 2.71
CA TYR A 29 15.99 8.61 1.52
C TYR A 29 15.42 9.83 0.81
N ASN A 30 14.22 10.25 1.16
CA ASN A 30 13.65 11.52 0.70
C ASN A 30 12.56 11.95 1.67
N GLU A 31 12.60 13.22 2.06
CA GLU A 31 11.62 13.76 2.99
C GLU A 31 10.30 14.13 2.33
N ASP A 32 10.28 14.24 1.00
CA ASP A 32 9.07 14.60 0.25
C ASP A 32 8.66 13.50 -0.74
N PRO A 33 7.67 12.66 -0.38
CA PRO A 33 7.19 11.63 -1.30
C PRO A 33 6.66 12.18 -2.62
N LEU A 34 6.13 13.41 -2.65
CA LEU A 34 5.66 14.00 -3.89
C LEU A 34 6.82 14.21 -4.87
N GLU A 35 7.98 14.60 -4.37
CA GLU A 35 9.16 14.78 -5.23
C GLU A 35 9.54 13.47 -5.90
N VAL A 36 9.52 12.37 -5.14
CA VAL A 36 9.82 11.05 -5.67
C VAL A 36 8.77 10.61 -6.70
N ALA A 37 7.50 10.85 -6.41
CA ALA A 37 6.41 10.53 -7.32
C ALA A 37 6.54 11.31 -8.64
N LYS A 38 6.87 12.59 -8.57
CA LYS A 38 7.07 13.41 -9.77
C LYS A 38 8.27 12.94 -10.59
N MET A 39 9.33 12.49 -9.93
CA MET A 39 10.47 11.91 -10.61
C MET A 39 10.07 10.67 -11.40
N PHE A 40 9.31 9.78 -10.79
CA PHE A 40 8.81 8.60 -11.49
C PHE A 40 7.93 8.97 -12.67
N GLU A 41 7.00 9.90 -12.47
CA GLU A 41 6.12 10.35 -13.54
C GLU A 41 6.92 10.95 -14.70
N GLY A 42 7.93 11.77 -14.39
CA GLY A 42 8.80 12.36 -15.39
C GLY A 42 9.63 11.36 -16.17
N ASN A 43 9.81 10.16 -15.64
CA ASN A 43 10.53 9.07 -16.30
C ASN A 43 9.58 8.07 -17.00
N GLY A 44 8.32 8.45 -17.18
CA GLY A 44 7.38 7.63 -17.94
C GLY A 44 6.62 6.57 -17.12
N ILE A 45 6.80 6.56 -15.81
CA ILE A 45 6.03 5.68 -14.93
C ILE A 45 4.59 6.17 -14.89
N ARG A 46 3.63 5.24 -14.95
CA ARG A 46 2.21 5.57 -14.94
C ARG A 46 1.49 5.08 -13.69
N ARG A 47 2.03 4.05 -13.03
CA ARG A 47 1.42 3.46 -11.85
C ARG A 47 2.41 3.47 -10.69
N LEU A 48 1.88 3.70 -9.49
CA LEU A 48 2.69 3.79 -8.28
C LEU A 48 2.00 3.02 -7.17
N HIS A 49 2.77 2.22 -6.46
CA HIS A 49 2.31 1.52 -5.26
C HIS A 49 2.81 2.31 -4.05
N VAL A 50 1.88 2.79 -3.22
CA VAL A 50 2.21 3.56 -2.02
C VAL A 50 1.90 2.71 -0.80
N VAL A 51 2.89 2.49 0.03
CA VAL A 51 2.74 1.67 1.24
C VAL A 51 2.81 2.56 2.47
N ASP A 52 1.73 2.56 3.23
CA ASP A 52 1.61 3.29 4.49
C ASP A 52 2.13 2.40 5.61
N LEU A 53 3.45 2.50 5.89
CA LEU A 53 4.06 1.66 6.91
C LEU A 53 3.61 2.03 8.33
N ASP A 54 3.25 3.29 8.55
CA ASP A 54 2.62 3.68 9.82
C ASP A 54 1.26 3.00 9.97
N GLY A 55 0.49 2.97 8.88
CA GLY A 55 -0.79 2.28 8.86
C GLY A 55 -0.65 0.80 9.11
N ALA A 56 0.34 0.17 8.49
CA ALA A 56 0.58 -1.26 8.69
C ALA A 56 0.89 -1.57 10.16
N ARG A 57 1.59 -0.68 10.83
CA ARG A 57 1.95 -0.83 12.24
C ARG A 57 0.77 -0.55 13.16
N GLU A 58 0.00 0.51 12.88
CA GLU A 58 -1.11 0.93 13.72
C GLU A 58 -2.42 0.18 13.46
N GLY A 59 -2.54 -0.46 12.31
CA GLY A 59 -3.76 -1.18 11.93
C GLY A 59 -4.88 -0.27 11.44
N ARG A 60 -4.55 0.86 10.87
CA ARG A 60 -5.49 1.80 10.26
C ARG A 60 -4.74 2.72 9.31
N ILE A 61 -5.46 3.39 8.43
CA ILE A 61 -4.83 4.33 7.51
C ILE A 61 -4.28 5.55 8.25
N ILE A 62 -3.03 5.92 7.98
CA ILE A 62 -2.36 7.05 8.63
C ILE A 62 -1.94 8.12 7.61
N ASN A 63 -1.19 7.73 6.57
CA ASN A 63 -0.58 8.69 5.65
C ASN A 63 -1.46 9.05 4.45
N TYR A 64 -2.77 9.19 4.67
CA TYR A 64 -3.72 9.52 3.61
C TYR A 64 -3.50 10.93 3.04
N ARG A 65 -2.94 11.85 3.82
CA ARG A 65 -2.65 13.21 3.33
C ARG A 65 -1.53 13.20 2.31
N ILE A 66 -0.56 12.30 2.49
CA ILE A 66 0.52 12.13 1.52
C ILE A 66 -0.07 11.55 0.23
N LEU A 67 -0.96 10.57 0.35
CA LEU A 67 -1.68 10.00 -0.78
C LEU A 67 -2.41 11.09 -1.56
N GLU A 68 -3.18 11.94 -0.88
CA GLU A 68 -3.92 13.03 -1.51
C GLU A 68 -2.99 14.01 -2.23
N ARG A 69 -1.88 14.34 -1.59
CA ARG A 69 -0.91 15.25 -2.19
C ARG A 69 -0.33 14.68 -3.50
N ILE A 70 0.01 13.41 -3.52
CA ILE A 70 0.50 12.76 -4.73
C ILE A 70 -0.60 12.66 -5.78
N ALA A 71 -1.80 12.25 -5.39
CA ALA A 71 -2.91 12.06 -6.31
C ALA A 71 -3.35 13.35 -6.99
N THR A 72 -3.32 14.46 -6.26
CA THR A 72 -3.78 15.75 -6.81
C THR A 72 -2.72 16.47 -7.62
N ARG A 73 -1.46 16.10 -7.48
CA ARG A 73 -0.34 16.79 -8.12
C ARG A 73 0.39 15.96 -9.17
N THR A 74 -0.03 14.74 -9.40
CA THR A 74 0.48 13.90 -10.48
C THR A 74 -0.69 13.25 -11.21
N SER A 75 -0.41 12.64 -12.37
CA SER A 75 -1.39 11.85 -13.11
C SER A 75 -1.19 10.36 -12.87
N LEU A 76 -0.42 9.99 -11.85
CA LEU A 76 -0.14 8.60 -11.54
C LEU A 76 -1.42 7.86 -11.11
N ILE A 77 -1.51 6.61 -11.52
CA ILE A 77 -2.53 5.69 -11.03
C ILE A 77 -1.97 5.08 -9.76
N ILE A 78 -2.63 5.30 -8.63
CA ILE A 78 -2.09 4.93 -7.32
C ILE A 78 -2.84 3.75 -6.74
N ASP A 79 -2.05 2.74 -6.34
CA ASP A 79 -2.48 1.63 -5.53
C ASP A 79 -1.93 1.88 -4.12
N PHE A 80 -2.82 1.89 -3.13
CA PHE A 80 -2.44 2.23 -1.77
C PHE A 80 -2.67 1.06 -0.84
N GLY A 81 -1.70 0.78 0.03
CA GLY A 81 -1.79 -0.30 1.00
C GLY A 81 -1.12 0.06 2.31
N GLY A 82 -1.30 -0.82 3.29
CA GLY A 82 -0.72 -0.68 4.61
C GLY A 82 -1.75 -0.42 5.69
N GLY A 83 -2.13 -1.47 6.43
CA GLY A 83 -3.00 -1.33 7.59
C GLY A 83 -4.48 -1.13 7.30
N LEU A 84 -4.93 -1.37 6.08
CA LEU A 84 -6.34 -1.27 5.73
C LEU A 84 -7.08 -2.46 6.32
N LYS A 85 -7.88 -2.23 7.35
CA LYS A 85 -8.56 -3.29 8.09
C LYS A 85 -10.06 -3.13 8.18
N GLN A 86 -10.57 -1.91 7.94
CA GLN A 86 -11.98 -1.64 8.00
C GLN A 86 -12.43 -0.88 6.76
N GLU A 87 -13.73 -0.89 6.51
CA GLU A 87 -14.29 -0.21 5.36
C GLU A 87 -14.00 1.29 5.37
N ASP A 88 -13.99 1.91 6.55
CA ASP A 88 -13.67 3.33 6.68
C ASP A 88 -12.28 3.64 6.15
N ASP A 89 -11.31 2.75 6.36
CA ASP A 89 -9.96 2.93 5.84
C ASP A 89 -9.97 2.99 4.31
N LEU A 90 -10.75 2.14 3.68
CA LEU A 90 -10.87 2.11 2.23
C LEU A 90 -11.53 3.38 1.71
N GLU A 91 -12.58 3.84 2.37
CA GLU A 91 -13.26 5.06 1.98
C GLU A 91 -12.32 6.26 2.03
N ILE A 92 -11.51 6.36 3.09
CA ILE A 92 -10.52 7.42 3.21
C ILE A 92 -9.49 7.32 2.08
N ALA A 93 -9.00 6.12 1.77
CA ALA A 93 -8.02 5.93 0.71
C ALA A 93 -8.58 6.34 -0.66
N PHE A 94 -9.80 5.92 -0.99
CA PHE A 94 -10.41 6.29 -2.26
C PHE A 94 -10.72 7.78 -2.35
N GLU A 95 -11.23 8.37 -1.28
CA GLU A 95 -11.48 9.82 -1.22
C GLU A 95 -10.19 10.63 -1.35
N SER A 96 -9.09 10.08 -0.88
CA SER A 96 -7.78 10.74 -0.98
C SER A 96 -7.12 10.56 -2.34
N GLY A 97 -7.72 9.77 -3.23
CA GLY A 97 -7.29 9.67 -4.62
C GLY A 97 -6.68 8.35 -5.06
N ALA A 98 -6.67 7.33 -4.21
CA ALA A 98 -6.25 6.00 -4.63
C ALA A 98 -7.27 5.45 -5.62
N GLN A 99 -6.80 4.87 -6.72
CA GLN A 99 -7.67 4.17 -7.66
C GLN A 99 -7.85 2.72 -7.26
N MET A 100 -6.88 2.19 -6.51
CA MET A 100 -6.93 0.81 -6.03
C MET A 100 -6.36 0.77 -4.62
N VAL A 101 -6.79 -0.22 -3.84
CA VAL A 101 -6.20 -0.49 -2.54
C VAL A 101 -5.73 -1.93 -2.49
N THR A 102 -4.67 -2.17 -1.72
CA THR A 102 -4.13 -3.50 -1.53
C THR A 102 -4.46 -3.98 -0.12
N GLY A 103 -5.16 -5.11 -0.04
CA GLY A 103 -5.40 -5.80 1.21
C GLY A 103 -4.46 -7.00 1.33
N GLY A 104 -3.64 -7.01 2.36
CA GLY A 104 -2.71 -8.11 2.60
C GLY A 104 -3.21 -9.03 3.71
N SER A 105 -2.83 -8.74 4.94
CA SER A 105 -3.17 -9.58 6.08
C SER A 105 -4.68 -9.75 6.29
N ILE A 106 -5.48 -8.74 5.93
CA ILE A 106 -6.93 -8.79 6.10
C ILE A 106 -7.56 -9.92 5.27
N ALA A 107 -7.02 -10.21 4.09
CA ALA A 107 -7.54 -11.27 3.24
C ALA A 107 -7.42 -12.65 3.90
N VAL A 108 -6.42 -12.81 4.75
CA VAL A 108 -6.19 -14.06 5.47
C VAL A 108 -6.90 -14.06 6.82
N LYS A 109 -6.81 -12.96 7.56
CA LYS A 109 -7.37 -12.87 8.92
C LYS A 109 -8.88 -12.70 8.92
N ASN A 110 -9.43 -12.04 7.92
CA ASN A 110 -10.87 -11.84 7.81
C ASN A 110 -11.30 -11.90 6.35
N PRO A 111 -11.32 -13.10 5.75
CA PRO A 111 -11.66 -13.22 4.32
C PRO A 111 -13.06 -12.77 4.00
N GLU A 112 -14.00 -12.85 4.93
CA GLU A 112 -15.36 -12.37 4.70
C GLU A 112 -15.41 -10.87 4.50
N MET A 113 -14.67 -10.11 5.31
CA MET A 113 -14.57 -8.67 5.15
C MET A 113 -13.89 -8.32 3.84
N PHE A 114 -12.80 -9.01 3.49
CA PHE A 114 -12.11 -8.77 2.24
C PHE A 114 -13.03 -9.01 1.04
N THR A 115 -13.80 -10.10 1.08
CA THR A 115 -14.78 -10.40 0.04
C THR A 115 -15.87 -9.33 -0.04
N SER A 116 -16.32 -8.82 1.11
CA SER A 116 -17.32 -7.75 1.13
C SER A 116 -16.78 -6.47 0.48
N TRP A 117 -15.51 -6.18 0.64
CA TRP A 117 -14.87 -5.04 -0.02
C TRP A 117 -14.90 -5.19 -1.54
N ILE A 118 -14.62 -6.39 -2.03
CA ILE A 118 -14.68 -6.66 -3.46
C ILE A 118 -16.09 -6.43 -4.00
N SER A 119 -17.12 -6.88 -3.26
CA SER A 119 -18.50 -6.68 -3.64
C SER A 119 -18.91 -5.21 -3.62
N LYS A 120 -18.47 -4.46 -2.61
CA LYS A 120 -18.88 -3.07 -2.45
C LYS A 120 -18.15 -2.12 -3.39
N PHE A 121 -16.84 -2.27 -3.51
CA PHE A 121 -16.03 -1.31 -4.28
C PHE A 121 -15.68 -1.77 -5.69
N GLY A 122 -15.85 -3.06 -5.98
CA GLY A 122 -15.53 -3.63 -7.29
C GLY A 122 -14.18 -4.33 -7.29
N SER A 123 -14.10 -5.42 -8.02
CA SER A 123 -12.86 -6.23 -8.09
C SER A 123 -11.69 -5.49 -8.71
N GLU A 124 -11.96 -4.47 -9.52
CA GLU A 124 -10.91 -3.68 -10.18
C GLU A 124 -10.19 -2.75 -9.22
N LYS A 125 -10.81 -2.44 -8.08
CA LYS A 125 -10.25 -1.51 -7.10
C LYS A 125 -9.58 -2.20 -5.93
N ILE A 126 -9.73 -3.51 -5.80
CA ILE A 126 -9.20 -4.26 -4.66
C ILE A 126 -8.13 -5.23 -5.16
N ILE A 127 -6.94 -5.11 -4.62
CA ILE A 127 -5.81 -5.98 -4.97
C ILE A 127 -5.49 -6.85 -3.77
N LEU A 128 -5.29 -8.15 -4.02
CA LEU A 128 -4.79 -9.04 -3.00
C LEU A 128 -3.27 -8.94 -2.99
N GLY A 129 -2.74 -8.35 -1.91
CA GLY A 129 -1.31 -8.28 -1.70
C GLY A 129 -0.87 -9.52 -0.95
N ALA A 130 -0.04 -10.34 -1.57
CA ALA A 130 0.45 -11.55 -0.96
C ALA A 130 1.92 -11.73 -1.33
N ASP A 131 2.72 -12.03 -0.31
CA ASP A 131 4.10 -12.46 -0.51
C ASP A 131 4.17 -13.93 -0.15
N ALA A 132 4.63 -14.74 -1.08
CA ALA A 132 4.80 -16.17 -0.83
C ALA A 132 6.16 -16.39 -0.18
N LYS A 133 6.16 -16.98 1.01
CA LYS A 133 7.37 -17.37 1.71
C LYS A 133 7.26 -18.87 1.97
N GLU A 134 8.13 -19.64 1.34
CA GLU A 134 8.07 -21.11 1.40
C GLU A 134 6.70 -21.63 0.95
N LYS A 135 6.15 -21.04 -0.12
CA LYS A 135 4.83 -21.36 -0.66
C LYS A 135 3.68 -21.09 0.29
N LYS A 136 3.90 -20.23 1.28
CA LYS A 136 2.86 -19.81 2.22
C LYS A 136 2.74 -18.30 2.13
N ILE A 137 1.54 -17.80 2.42
CA ILE A 137 1.31 -16.38 2.42
C ILE A 137 1.86 -15.79 3.72
N ALA A 138 2.74 -14.80 3.59
CA ALA A 138 3.27 -14.06 4.72
C ALA A 138 2.31 -12.92 5.06
N ILE A 139 2.03 -12.74 6.34
CA ILE A 139 1.13 -11.70 6.83
C ILE A 139 1.81 -10.93 7.95
N SER A 140 1.25 -9.75 8.26
CA SER A 140 1.72 -8.91 9.38
C SER A 140 3.22 -8.63 9.34
N GLY A 141 3.69 -8.17 8.16
CA GLY A 141 5.08 -7.76 8.01
C GLY A 141 6.06 -8.92 8.06
N TRP A 142 5.65 -10.09 7.61
CA TRP A 142 6.46 -11.29 7.56
C TRP A 142 6.64 -11.99 8.91
N GLU A 143 5.90 -11.60 9.91
CA GLU A 143 5.99 -12.20 11.23
C GLU A 143 5.33 -13.56 11.33
N GLU A 144 4.30 -13.76 10.50
CA GLU A 144 3.54 -15.01 10.49
C GLU A 144 3.43 -15.54 9.07
N THR A 145 3.38 -16.87 8.95
CA THR A 145 3.06 -17.53 7.70
C THR A 145 1.84 -18.42 7.91
N THR A 146 1.05 -18.59 6.85
CA THR A 146 -0.11 -19.47 6.91
C THR A 146 0.13 -20.70 6.06
N SER A 147 -0.77 -21.67 6.18
CA SER A 147 -0.74 -22.85 5.31
C SER A 147 -1.41 -22.61 3.95
N GLN A 148 -1.97 -21.43 3.73
CA GLN A 148 -2.57 -21.06 2.46
C GLN A 148 -1.49 -20.74 1.43
N GLU A 149 -1.72 -21.14 0.20
CA GLU A 149 -0.79 -20.92 -0.91
C GLU A 149 -1.38 -20.01 -1.97
#